data_3e424bdcc7e0d504be68140f6a4b36c7
#
_entry.id   3e424bdcc7e0d504be68140f6a4b36c7
#
_cell.length_a   1.000
_cell.length_b   1.000
_cell.length_c   1.000
_cell.angle_alpha   90.00
_cell.angle_beta   90.00
_cell.angle_gamma   90.00
#
_symmetry.space_group_name_H-M   'P 1'
#
loop_
_entity.id
_entity.type
_entity.pdbx_description
1 polymer ?
#
loop_
_entity_poly.entity_id
_entity_poly.type
_entity_poly.pdbx_seq_one_letter_code
_entity_poly.pdbx_strand_id
1 'polypeptide(L)'
;MRAVQIDVHGGPEALVVREVPDPQCGEGQVLVRTVASTLNPVDWKTRAWDVGPALPATLGWDLAGVVVASGSPEFAVGDRVIAMSAQVATGRGTWAELVALPEHLLTPAPKSLALVEAATLPLAGTTAVQALDKLRLQRGDRLLVTGAAGAVGGLAVQLARQAGVEVDGLVSRPEHVEPVRELGAGTVTHLVSDLPERAYDAVFDTAGVDVTAALVEGGGYVSVSDEPLPDVPGAAKSYVQESAKDLAALVELVDAGRLRVRVAEYHPVSEVRTAHERFEAGGLSGKVVLLF
;
A
#
# COMPACT_ATOMS: atom_id res chain seq x y z
N MET A 1 -7.46 19.11 -16.91
CA MET A 1 -6.94 18.81 -15.56
C MET A 1 -5.46 18.47 -15.62
N ARG A 2 -4.73 18.62 -14.50
CA ARG A 2 -3.33 18.17 -14.42
C ARG A 2 -3.27 16.71 -14.03
N ALA A 3 -2.29 15.99 -14.61
CA ALA A 3 -1.96 14.61 -14.27
C ALA A 3 -0.45 14.37 -14.34
N VAL A 4 0.04 13.36 -13.62
CA VAL A 4 1.43 12.90 -13.70
C VAL A 4 1.50 11.75 -14.69
N GLN A 5 2.23 11.96 -15.78
CA GLN A 5 2.38 10.98 -16.86
C GLN A 5 3.84 10.64 -17.14
N ILE A 6 4.03 9.49 -17.75
CA ILE A 6 5.27 9.10 -18.41
C ILE A 6 5.01 8.85 -19.90
N ASP A 7 5.92 9.30 -20.76
CA ASP A 7 5.93 9.03 -22.20
C ASP A 7 6.96 7.95 -22.57
N VAL A 8 7.95 7.76 -21.69
CA VAL A 8 9.03 6.79 -21.81
C VAL A 8 9.35 6.22 -20.45
N HIS A 9 9.86 5.00 -20.40
CA HIS A 9 10.39 4.44 -19.15
C HIS A 9 11.75 5.06 -18.82
N GLY A 10 12.05 5.24 -17.53
CA GLY A 10 13.30 5.86 -17.09
C GLY A 10 13.33 6.14 -15.59
N GLY A 11 14.26 7.02 -15.20
CA GLY A 11 14.37 7.52 -13.83
C GLY A 11 13.27 8.53 -13.47
N PRO A 12 13.35 9.19 -12.30
CA PRO A 12 12.35 10.18 -11.87
C PRO A 12 12.11 11.31 -12.86
N GLU A 13 13.09 11.61 -13.73
CA GLU A 13 12.99 12.62 -14.79
C GLU A 13 11.93 12.30 -15.84
N ALA A 14 11.53 11.02 -15.98
CA ALA A 14 10.47 10.61 -16.89
C ALA A 14 9.08 11.09 -16.45
N LEU A 15 8.91 11.42 -15.17
CA LEU A 15 7.64 11.94 -14.63
C LEU A 15 7.39 13.37 -15.09
N VAL A 16 6.25 13.59 -15.71
CA VAL A 16 5.85 14.92 -16.21
C VAL A 16 4.46 15.27 -15.70
N VAL A 17 4.34 16.40 -15.00
CA VAL A 17 3.04 17.00 -14.68
C VAL A 17 2.57 17.78 -15.88
N ARG A 18 1.41 17.44 -16.45
CA ARG A 18 0.86 18.09 -17.65
C ARG A 18 -0.65 18.21 -17.64
N GLU A 19 -1.15 19.09 -18.48
CA GLU A 19 -2.57 19.18 -18.77
C GLU A 19 -3.01 18.00 -19.67
N VAL A 20 -4.10 17.37 -19.25
CA VAL A 20 -4.79 16.29 -20.00
C VAL A 20 -6.29 16.57 -20.02
N PRO A 21 -7.06 16.00 -20.94
CA PRO A 21 -8.52 16.11 -20.95
C PRO A 21 -9.13 15.60 -19.64
N ASP A 22 -10.19 16.25 -19.18
CA ASP A 22 -10.96 15.78 -18.03
C ASP A 22 -11.65 14.44 -18.35
N PRO A 23 -11.64 13.46 -17.44
CA PRO A 23 -12.36 12.23 -17.63
C PRO A 23 -13.86 12.48 -17.56
N GLN A 24 -14.62 11.71 -18.35
CA GLN A 24 -16.08 11.72 -18.30
C GLN A 24 -16.56 10.75 -17.23
N CYS A 25 -17.64 11.11 -16.53
CA CYS A 25 -18.34 10.24 -15.61
C CYS A 25 -19.44 9.50 -16.34
N GLY A 26 -19.26 8.19 -16.55
CA GLY A 26 -20.26 7.31 -17.18
C GLY A 26 -21.23 6.69 -16.17
N GLU A 27 -22.17 5.88 -16.65
CA GLU A 27 -23.06 5.06 -15.84
C GLU A 27 -22.24 4.06 -15.00
N GLY A 28 -22.56 3.91 -13.72
CA GLY A 28 -21.81 3.06 -12.77
C GLY A 28 -20.42 3.56 -12.42
N GLN A 29 -20.09 4.80 -12.80
CA GLN A 29 -18.83 5.45 -12.45
C GLN A 29 -19.04 6.60 -11.49
N VAL A 30 -17.97 6.94 -10.80
CA VAL A 30 -17.89 8.08 -9.88
C VAL A 30 -16.68 8.90 -10.25
N LEU A 31 -16.87 10.20 -10.47
CA LEU A 31 -15.80 11.16 -10.71
C LEU A 31 -15.37 11.77 -9.38
N VAL A 32 -14.12 11.55 -9.04
CA VAL A 32 -13.53 12.00 -7.78
C VAL A 32 -12.51 13.10 -8.05
N ARG A 33 -12.63 14.21 -7.32
CA ARG A 33 -11.54 15.19 -7.22
C ARG A 33 -10.54 14.67 -6.20
N THR A 34 -9.33 14.42 -6.66
CA THR A 34 -8.22 13.93 -5.84
C THR A 34 -7.81 15.01 -4.84
N VAL A 35 -7.69 14.62 -3.58
CA VAL A 35 -7.08 15.43 -2.52
C VAL A 35 -5.67 14.94 -2.25
N ALA A 36 -5.50 13.62 -2.23
CA ALA A 36 -4.20 12.98 -2.05
C ALA A 36 -4.15 11.61 -2.72
N SER A 37 -2.95 11.23 -3.07
CA SER A 37 -2.53 9.88 -3.45
C SER A 37 -1.23 9.54 -2.73
N THR A 38 -0.63 8.38 -3.00
CA THR A 38 0.64 8.01 -2.36
C THR A 38 1.59 7.33 -3.34
N LEU A 39 2.87 7.25 -2.95
CA LEU A 39 3.87 6.46 -3.66
C LEU A 39 3.88 5.02 -3.17
N ASN A 40 4.00 4.10 -4.11
CA ASN A 40 4.12 2.67 -3.91
C ASN A 40 5.31 2.10 -4.70
N PRO A 41 5.88 0.96 -4.31
CA PRO A 41 6.94 0.32 -5.11
C PRO A 41 6.52 0.07 -6.57
N VAL A 42 5.26 -0.27 -6.82
CA VAL A 42 4.74 -0.49 -8.17
C VAL A 42 4.79 0.76 -9.05
N ASP A 43 4.70 1.96 -8.48
CA ASP A 43 4.74 3.21 -9.25
C ASP A 43 6.12 3.46 -9.86
N TRP A 44 7.22 3.29 -9.08
CA TRP A 44 8.55 3.43 -9.64
C TRP A 44 8.91 2.31 -10.61
N LYS A 45 8.40 1.08 -10.38
CA LYS A 45 8.59 -0.05 -11.30
C LYS A 45 7.90 0.20 -12.64
N THR A 46 6.64 0.63 -12.62
CA THR A 46 5.90 1.01 -13.84
C THR A 46 6.58 2.16 -14.57
N ARG A 47 7.15 3.11 -13.84
CA ARG A 47 7.92 4.20 -14.44
C ARG A 47 9.22 3.70 -15.07
N ALA A 48 9.97 2.83 -14.38
CA ALA A 48 11.32 2.45 -14.77
C ALA A 48 11.38 1.30 -15.77
N TRP A 49 10.42 0.38 -15.72
CA TRP A 49 10.43 -0.85 -16.50
C TRP A 49 9.24 -0.91 -17.47
N ASP A 50 9.43 -1.59 -18.60
CA ASP A 50 8.34 -1.89 -19.55
C ASP A 50 7.46 -3.04 -19.01
N VAL A 51 6.78 -2.76 -17.89
CA VAL A 51 5.92 -3.70 -17.16
C VAL A 51 4.60 -3.01 -16.79
N GLY A 52 3.83 -2.59 -17.74
CA GLY A 52 2.62 -1.85 -17.40
C GLY A 52 1.78 -1.47 -18.61
N PRO A 53 1.01 -0.38 -18.49
CA PRO A 53 0.16 0.09 -19.57
C PRO A 53 0.98 0.62 -20.75
N ALA A 54 0.33 0.67 -21.91
CA ALA A 54 0.88 1.39 -23.06
C ALA A 54 1.09 2.87 -22.72
N LEU A 55 2.19 3.44 -23.21
CA LEU A 55 2.52 4.84 -23.01
C LEU A 55 1.84 5.74 -24.09
N PRO A 56 1.50 7.00 -23.75
CA PRO A 56 1.70 7.66 -22.47
C PRO A 56 0.71 7.16 -21.40
N ALA A 57 1.17 7.08 -20.14
CA ALA A 57 0.36 6.58 -19.03
C ALA A 57 0.39 7.52 -17.84
N THR A 58 -0.78 7.73 -17.20
CA THR A 58 -0.90 8.34 -15.89
C THR A 58 -0.62 7.29 -14.83
N LEU A 59 0.26 7.62 -13.86
CA LEU A 59 0.63 6.72 -12.78
C LEU A 59 -0.30 6.88 -11.55
N GLY A 60 -0.01 6.10 -10.49
CA GLY A 60 -0.71 6.16 -9.21
C GLY A 60 -1.75 5.06 -9.03
N TRP A 61 -1.83 4.53 -7.80
CA TRP A 61 -2.73 3.44 -7.42
C TRP A 61 -3.68 3.81 -6.29
N ASP A 62 -3.25 4.64 -5.34
CA ASP A 62 -4.06 5.08 -4.21
C ASP A 62 -4.84 6.34 -4.58
N LEU A 63 -6.08 6.45 -4.11
CA LEU A 63 -6.93 7.62 -4.25
C LEU A 63 -7.59 7.95 -2.91
N ALA A 64 -7.51 9.22 -2.51
CA ALA A 64 -8.40 9.79 -1.52
C ALA A 64 -8.91 11.14 -2.05
N GLY A 65 -10.23 11.33 -2.03
CA GLY A 65 -10.81 12.52 -2.63
C GLY A 65 -12.28 12.73 -2.30
N VAL A 66 -12.87 13.66 -3.04
CA VAL A 66 -14.28 14.05 -2.90
C VAL A 66 -15.00 13.84 -4.22
N VAL A 67 -16.16 13.21 -4.17
CA VAL A 67 -17.00 12.99 -5.35
C VAL A 67 -17.48 14.33 -5.91
N VAL A 68 -17.29 14.56 -7.21
CA VAL A 68 -17.70 15.77 -7.93
C VAL A 68 -18.77 15.50 -9.01
N ALA A 69 -18.89 14.26 -9.47
CA ALA A 69 -20.00 13.78 -10.29
C ALA A 69 -20.20 12.29 -10.04
N SER A 70 -21.42 11.79 -10.19
CA SER A 70 -21.74 10.39 -9.96
C SER A 70 -22.77 9.89 -10.97
N GLY A 71 -22.44 8.75 -11.63
CA GLY A 71 -23.37 7.91 -12.37
C GLY A 71 -23.78 6.66 -11.57
N SER A 72 -23.55 6.66 -10.26
CA SER A 72 -23.83 5.59 -9.30
C SER A 72 -24.95 6.00 -8.33
N PRO A 73 -25.84 5.09 -7.93
CA PRO A 73 -26.81 5.34 -6.88
C PRO A 73 -26.19 5.29 -5.46
N GLU A 74 -24.99 4.73 -5.30
CA GLU A 74 -24.35 4.50 -4.00
C GLU A 74 -23.52 5.70 -3.50
N PHE A 75 -23.09 6.58 -4.41
CA PHE A 75 -22.24 7.72 -4.08
C PHE A 75 -22.85 9.03 -4.55
N ALA A 76 -22.85 10.02 -3.68
CA ALA A 76 -23.35 11.37 -3.95
C ALA A 76 -22.21 12.39 -4.10
N VAL A 77 -22.48 13.48 -4.81
CA VAL A 77 -21.56 14.63 -4.88
C VAL A 77 -21.32 15.17 -3.46
N GLY A 78 -20.05 15.33 -3.10
CA GLY A 78 -19.61 15.75 -1.77
C GLY A 78 -19.15 14.60 -0.87
N ASP A 79 -19.41 13.32 -1.23
CA ASP A 79 -18.92 12.19 -0.45
C ASP A 79 -17.40 12.13 -0.45
N ARG A 80 -16.84 11.83 0.72
CA ARG A 80 -15.41 11.56 0.91
C ARG A 80 -15.16 10.09 0.65
N VAL A 81 -14.26 9.78 -0.29
CA VAL A 81 -14.01 8.41 -0.72
C VAL A 81 -12.51 8.10 -0.80
N ILE A 82 -12.20 6.81 -0.68
CA ILE A 82 -10.89 6.23 -0.96
C ILE A 82 -11.04 5.04 -1.91
N ALA A 83 -10.00 4.76 -2.68
CA ALA A 83 -9.93 3.60 -3.56
C ALA A 83 -8.49 3.18 -3.82
N MET A 84 -8.32 1.89 -4.11
CA MET A 84 -7.15 1.39 -4.84
C MET A 84 -7.58 1.12 -6.28
N SER A 85 -6.82 1.59 -7.25
CA SER A 85 -7.07 1.29 -8.66
C SER A 85 -5.80 0.84 -9.37
N ALA A 86 -5.84 -0.36 -9.92
CA ALA A 86 -4.74 -0.96 -10.66
C ALA A 86 -4.65 -0.37 -12.07
N GLN A 87 -3.82 0.64 -12.25
CA GLN A 87 -3.65 1.34 -13.54
C GLN A 87 -3.11 0.46 -14.68
N VAL A 88 -2.49 -0.68 -14.35
CA VAL A 88 -1.81 -1.57 -15.33
C VAL A 88 -2.70 -1.93 -16.52
N ALA A 89 -4.00 -2.08 -16.28
CA ALA A 89 -4.93 -2.44 -17.34
C ALA A 89 -5.32 -1.27 -18.25
N THR A 90 -5.29 -0.02 -17.78
CA THR A 90 -5.88 1.13 -18.48
C THR A 90 -4.92 2.28 -18.75
N GLY A 91 -3.80 2.35 -18.05
CA GLY A 91 -2.89 3.51 -18.07
C GLY A 91 -3.50 4.80 -17.48
N ARG A 92 -4.62 4.68 -16.76
CA ARG A 92 -5.34 5.79 -16.12
C ARG A 92 -5.20 5.70 -14.62
N GLY A 93 -3.99 5.98 -14.14
CA GLY A 93 -3.69 5.97 -12.71
C GLY A 93 -4.32 7.13 -11.96
N THR A 94 -4.15 7.10 -10.65
CA THR A 94 -4.79 8.02 -9.70
C THR A 94 -4.02 9.33 -9.50
N TRP A 95 -2.84 9.51 -10.11
CA TRP A 95 -2.09 10.77 -10.01
C TRP A 95 -2.60 11.82 -10.99
N ALA A 96 -3.85 12.19 -10.80
CA ALA A 96 -4.56 13.20 -11.58
C ALA A 96 -5.53 13.98 -10.68
N GLU A 97 -5.81 15.24 -11.02
CA GLU A 97 -6.74 16.09 -10.27
C GLU A 97 -8.18 15.55 -10.26
N LEU A 98 -8.55 14.82 -11.34
CA LEU A 98 -9.85 14.16 -11.46
C LEU A 98 -9.64 12.70 -11.89
N VAL A 99 -10.32 11.78 -11.23
CA VAL A 99 -10.25 10.35 -11.53
C VAL A 99 -11.67 9.79 -11.62
N ALA A 100 -12.01 9.18 -12.75
CA ALA A 100 -13.27 8.45 -12.91
C ALA A 100 -13.02 6.96 -12.64
N LEU A 101 -13.69 6.41 -11.63
CA LEU A 101 -13.58 5.00 -11.26
C LEU A 101 -14.95 4.32 -11.27
N PRO A 102 -15.00 3.00 -11.56
CA PRO A 102 -16.17 2.18 -11.27
C PRO A 102 -16.55 2.25 -9.79
N GLU A 103 -17.84 2.37 -9.50
CA GLU A 103 -18.38 2.48 -8.13
C GLU A 103 -17.89 1.37 -7.20
N HIS A 104 -17.77 0.13 -7.72
CA HIS A 104 -17.39 -1.04 -6.94
C HIS A 104 -15.92 -1.04 -6.45
N LEU A 105 -15.11 -0.07 -6.86
CA LEU A 105 -13.74 0.13 -6.38
C LEU A 105 -13.66 1.13 -5.23
N LEU A 106 -14.72 1.90 -5.00
CA LEU A 106 -14.73 2.97 -4.00
C LEU A 106 -15.28 2.48 -2.67
N THR A 107 -14.77 3.12 -1.62
CA THR A 107 -15.24 2.98 -0.25
C THR A 107 -15.32 4.37 0.38
N PRO A 108 -16.34 4.67 1.23
CA PRO A 108 -16.32 5.88 2.03
C PRO A 108 -15.01 6.01 2.81
N ALA A 109 -14.42 7.20 2.80
CA ALA A 109 -13.19 7.43 3.56
C ALA A 109 -13.44 7.37 5.07
N PRO A 110 -12.42 6.99 5.88
CA PRO A 110 -12.54 7.04 7.33
C PRO A 110 -13.00 8.42 7.80
N LYS A 111 -13.94 8.44 8.75
CA LYS A 111 -14.43 9.68 9.36
C LYS A 111 -13.42 10.28 10.33
N SER A 112 -12.61 9.44 10.94
CA SER A 112 -11.62 9.79 11.96
C SER A 112 -10.31 10.35 11.39
N LEU A 113 -10.09 10.28 10.06
CA LEU A 113 -8.87 10.76 9.40
C LEU A 113 -9.15 11.92 8.43
N ALA A 114 -8.15 12.78 8.24
CA ALA A 114 -8.11 13.65 7.07
C ALA A 114 -7.91 12.82 5.79
N LEU A 115 -8.41 13.31 4.64
CA LEU A 115 -8.23 12.60 3.35
C LEU A 115 -6.77 12.37 2.99
N VAL A 116 -5.89 13.30 3.36
CA VAL A 116 -4.45 13.18 3.11
C VAL A 116 -3.82 12.00 3.86
N GLU A 117 -4.33 11.66 5.03
CA GLU A 117 -3.91 10.49 5.80
C GLU A 117 -4.61 9.22 5.28
N ALA A 118 -5.91 9.33 4.96
CA ALA A 118 -6.70 8.22 4.43
C ALA A 118 -6.13 7.64 3.12
N ALA A 119 -5.47 8.47 2.31
CA ALA A 119 -4.78 8.05 1.08
C ALA A 119 -3.72 6.97 1.31
N THR A 120 -3.21 6.82 2.53
CA THR A 120 -2.16 5.83 2.86
C THR A 120 -2.68 4.41 3.02
N LEU A 121 -4.00 4.24 3.10
CA LEU A 121 -4.65 2.98 3.44
C LEU A 121 -4.86 2.04 2.24
N PRO A 122 -5.30 2.50 1.03
CA PRO A 122 -5.86 1.60 0.04
C PRO A 122 -4.93 0.47 -0.38
N LEU A 123 -3.83 0.74 -1.08
CA LEU A 123 -2.95 -0.32 -1.57
C LEU A 123 -2.24 -1.06 -0.43
N ALA A 124 -1.66 -0.32 0.52
CA ALA A 124 -0.89 -0.94 1.58
C ALA A 124 -1.76 -1.80 2.51
N GLY A 125 -2.96 -1.32 2.84
CA GLY A 125 -3.91 -2.04 3.68
C GLY A 125 -4.45 -3.29 3.00
N THR A 126 -4.92 -3.16 1.76
CA THR A 126 -5.43 -4.29 0.97
C THR A 126 -4.34 -5.35 0.75
N THR A 127 -3.10 -4.93 0.48
CA THR A 127 -1.95 -5.84 0.38
C THR A 127 -1.73 -6.60 1.68
N ALA A 128 -1.76 -5.92 2.83
CA ALA A 128 -1.55 -6.56 4.13
C ALA A 128 -2.65 -7.58 4.45
N VAL A 129 -3.93 -7.23 4.23
CA VAL A 129 -5.07 -8.15 4.44
C VAL A 129 -4.91 -9.40 3.58
N GLN A 130 -4.77 -9.22 2.27
CA GLN A 130 -4.73 -10.35 1.33
C GLN A 130 -3.51 -11.26 1.51
N ALA A 131 -2.37 -10.70 1.94
CA ALA A 131 -1.18 -11.50 2.24
C ALA A 131 -1.35 -12.30 3.55
N LEU A 132 -1.92 -11.69 4.59
CA LEU A 132 -2.21 -12.38 5.85
C LEU A 132 -3.24 -13.50 5.66
N ASP A 133 -4.26 -13.29 4.85
CA ASP A 133 -5.27 -14.32 4.54
C ASP A 133 -4.65 -15.55 3.87
N LYS A 134 -3.63 -15.37 3.04
CA LYS A 134 -2.90 -16.50 2.42
C LYS A 134 -2.12 -17.34 3.43
N LEU A 135 -1.63 -16.73 4.52
CA LEU A 135 -0.90 -17.42 5.57
C LEU A 135 -1.79 -18.29 6.46
N ARG A 136 -3.12 -18.05 6.49
CA ARG A 136 -4.11 -18.82 7.25
C ARG A 136 -3.76 -18.99 8.73
N LEU A 137 -3.19 -17.93 9.32
CA LEU A 137 -2.73 -17.91 10.71
C LEU A 137 -3.86 -18.21 11.69
N GLN A 138 -3.53 -18.94 12.73
CA GLN A 138 -4.42 -19.24 13.84
C GLN A 138 -4.07 -18.36 15.04
N ARG A 139 -5.00 -18.22 15.96
CA ARG A 139 -4.75 -17.54 17.24
C ARG A 139 -3.63 -18.26 17.99
N GLY A 140 -2.60 -17.52 18.40
CA GLY A 140 -1.44 -18.03 19.10
C GLY A 140 -0.26 -18.44 18.20
N ASP A 141 -0.44 -18.48 16.87
CA ASP A 141 0.68 -18.64 15.94
C ASP A 141 1.66 -17.48 16.08
N ARG A 142 2.92 -17.74 15.76
CA ARG A 142 3.99 -16.74 15.73
C ARG A 142 4.32 -16.33 14.30
N LEU A 143 4.18 -15.04 14.03
CA LEU A 143 4.45 -14.42 12.71
C LEU A 143 5.69 -13.53 12.79
N LEU A 144 6.62 -13.70 11.86
CA LEU A 144 7.66 -12.73 11.58
C LEU A 144 7.23 -11.85 10.39
N VAL A 145 7.25 -10.52 10.59
CA VAL A 145 7.04 -9.55 9.52
C VAL A 145 8.37 -8.89 9.18
N THR A 146 8.91 -9.10 7.98
CA THR A 146 10.07 -8.36 7.50
C THR A 146 9.63 -7.00 6.93
N GLY A 147 10.50 -5.99 6.95
CA GLY A 147 10.11 -4.64 6.55
C GLY A 147 8.98 -4.05 7.40
N ALA A 148 8.91 -4.44 8.68
CA ALA A 148 7.82 -4.09 9.59
C ALA A 148 7.64 -2.57 9.80
N ALA A 149 8.66 -1.75 9.52
CA ALA A 149 8.56 -0.29 9.56
C ALA A 149 7.91 0.30 8.30
N GLY A 150 7.83 -0.44 7.20
CA GLY A 150 7.18 0.00 5.97
C GLY A 150 5.66 0.13 6.10
N ALA A 151 5.02 0.65 5.06
CA ALA A 151 3.57 0.86 5.07
C ALA A 151 2.80 -0.47 5.21
N VAL A 152 3.10 -1.45 4.35
CA VAL A 152 2.46 -2.77 4.37
C VAL A 152 2.79 -3.52 5.66
N GLY A 153 4.08 -3.60 6.01
CA GLY A 153 4.53 -4.33 7.20
C GLY A 153 3.92 -3.80 8.50
N GLY A 154 3.86 -2.47 8.66
CA GLY A 154 3.28 -1.88 9.86
C GLY A 154 1.76 -2.03 9.99
N LEU A 155 1.03 -2.14 8.87
CA LEU A 155 -0.39 -2.50 8.90
C LEU A 155 -0.56 -3.99 9.20
N ALA A 156 0.28 -4.85 8.61
CA ALA A 156 0.25 -6.29 8.87
C ALA A 156 0.50 -6.63 10.34
N VAL A 157 1.48 -5.98 10.98
CA VAL A 157 1.73 -6.14 12.44
C VAL A 157 0.45 -5.90 13.23
N GLN A 158 -0.22 -4.79 12.98
CA GLN A 158 -1.43 -4.42 13.71
C GLN A 158 -2.60 -5.39 13.44
N LEU A 159 -2.81 -5.77 12.19
CA LEU A 159 -3.89 -6.67 11.79
C LEU A 159 -3.70 -8.07 12.37
N ALA A 160 -2.49 -8.65 12.27
CA ALA A 160 -2.18 -9.96 12.82
C ALA A 160 -2.33 -9.99 14.35
N ARG A 161 -1.86 -8.94 15.05
CA ARG A 161 -2.06 -8.80 16.50
C ARG A 161 -3.53 -8.79 16.88
N GLN A 162 -4.40 -8.12 16.13
CA GLN A 162 -5.84 -8.10 16.39
C GLN A 162 -6.49 -9.47 16.19
N ALA A 163 -5.94 -10.30 15.29
CA ALA A 163 -6.35 -11.70 15.10
C ALA A 163 -5.88 -12.62 16.23
N GLY A 164 -5.05 -12.11 17.16
CA GLY A 164 -4.50 -12.87 18.28
C GLY A 164 -3.23 -13.65 17.95
N VAL A 165 -2.56 -13.29 16.86
CA VAL A 165 -1.25 -13.82 16.46
C VAL A 165 -0.15 -13.12 17.26
N GLU A 166 0.90 -13.84 17.64
CA GLU A 166 2.12 -13.27 18.21
C GLU A 166 2.99 -12.77 17.06
N VAL A 167 3.28 -11.46 17.05
CA VAL A 167 3.98 -10.83 15.91
C VAL A 167 5.30 -10.26 16.36
N ASP A 168 6.37 -10.65 15.68
CA ASP A 168 7.68 -10.06 15.77
C ASP A 168 8.03 -9.33 14.48
N GLY A 169 8.92 -8.32 14.57
CA GLY A 169 9.26 -7.47 13.44
C GLY A 169 10.75 -7.44 13.12
N LEU A 170 11.09 -7.55 11.82
CA LEU A 170 12.43 -7.22 11.32
C LEU A 170 12.38 -5.88 10.60
N VAL A 171 13.25 -4.96 10.99
CA VAL A 171 13.37 -3.63 10.41
C VAL A 171 14.78 -3.43 9.85
N SER A 172 14.98 -2.46 8.96
CA SER A 172 16.29 -2.22 8.34
C SER A 172 17.20 -1.29 9.17
N ARG A 173 16.65 -0.61 10.18
CA ARG A 173 17.37 0.43 10.95
C ARG A 173 16.99 0.38 12.43
N PRO A 174 17.95 0.64 13.36
CA PRO A 174 17.67 0.61 14.78
C PRO A 174 16.63 1.63 15.24
N GLU A 175 16.56 2.82 14.61
CA GLU A 175 15.57 3.85 14.93
C GLU A 175 14.12 3.44 14.63
N HIS A 176 13.91 2.39 13.83
CA HIS A 176 12.58 1.86 13.52
C HIS A 176 12.09 0.81 14.52
N VAL A 177 12.93 0.37 15.46
CA VAL A 177 12.59 -0.69 16.43
C VAL A 177 11.42 -0.26 17.32
N GLU A 178 11.56 0.88 17.98
CA GLU A 178 10.53 1.34 18.92
C GLU A 178 9.21 1.71 18.23
N PRO A 179 9.20 2.44 17.10
CA PRO A 179 7.97 2.70 16.36
C PRO A 179 7.20 1.43 15.96
N VAL A 180 7.87 0.32 15.67
CA VAL A 180 7.20 -0.95 15.32
C VAL A 180 6.68 -1.68 16.57
N ARG A 181 7.37 -1.58 17.72
CA ARG A 181 6.84 -2.06 18.99
C ARG A 181 5.54 -1.33 19.39
N GLU A 182 5.48 -0.03 19.17
CA GLU A 182 4.26 0.77 19.41
C GLU A 182 3.08 0.34 18.54
N LEU A 183 3.31 -0.33 17.39
CA LEU A 183 2.27 -0.94 16.57
C LEU A 183 1.79 -2.29 17.11
N GLY A 184 2.43 -2.80 18.16
CA GLY A 184 2.05 -4.04 18.84
C GLY A 184 2.93 -5.25 18.53
N ALA A 185 4.05 -5.09 17.83
CA ALA A 185 5.04 -6.16 17.72
C ALA A 185 5.66 -6.46 19.09
N GLY A 186 5.92 -7.73 19.36
CA GLY A 186 6.59 -8.21 20.58
C GLY A 186 8.08 -7.90 20.51
N THR A 187 8.85 -8.76 19.88
CA THR A 187 10.27 -8.55 19.62
C THR A 187 10.45 -7.82 18.29
N VAL A 188 11.28 -6.80 18.28
CA VAL A 188 11.69 -6.12 17.04
C VAL A 188 13.20 -6.02 17.01
N THR A 189 13.81 -6.49 15.93
CA THR A 189 15.26 -6.41 15.70
C THR A 189 15.54 -5.78 14.32
N HIS A 190 16.76 -5.28 14.14
CA HIS A 190 17.28 -4.80 12.88
C HIS A 190 18.39 -5.71 12.32
N LEU A 191 18.70 -6.81 12.99
CA LEU A 191 19.71 -7.78 12.59
C LEU A 191 19.05 -9.14 12.37
N VAL A 192 19.26 -9.73 11.20
CA VAL A 192 18.77 -11.09 10.90
C VAL A 192 19.39 -12.11 11.85
N SER A 193 20.65 -11.91 12.26
CA SER A 193 21.36 -12.78 13.21
C SER A 193 20.73 -12.88 14.60
N ASP A 194 19.89 -11.93 14.97
CA ASP A 194 19.21 -11.91 16.26
C ASP A 194 17.87 -12.67 16.25
N LEU A 195 17.44 -13.11 15.06
CA LEU A 195 16.22 -13.91 14.93
C LEU A 195 16.44 -15.32 15.48
N PRO A 196 15.53 -15.86 16.31
CA PRO A 196 15.63 -17.22 16.78
C PRO A 196 15.40 -18.21 15.62
N GLU A 197 16.18 -19.29 15.58
CA GLU A 197 16.00 -20.36 14.60
C GLU A 197 14.71 -21.14 14.85
N ARG A 198 14.00 -21.51 13.76
CA ARG A 198 12.80 -22.36 13.78
C ARG A 198 11.78 -21.96 14.84
N ALA A 199 11.49 -20.66 14.91
CA ALA A 199 10.65 -20.09 15.97
C ALA A 199 9.32 -19.50 15.47
N TYR A 200 9.15 -19.36 14.14
CA TYR A 200 7.96 -18.72 13.56
C TYR A 200 7.16 -19.73 12.74
N ASP A 201 5.86 -19.78 12.98
CA ASP A 201 4.90 -20.57 12.21
C ASP A 201 4.70 -20.01 10.81
N ALA A 202 4.91 -18.68 10.66
CA ALA A 202 4.85 -18.03 9.35
C ALA A 202 5.78 -16.83 9.25
N VAL A 203 6.11 -16.50 7.99
CA VAL A 203 6.81 -15.25 7.58
C VAL A 203 5.95 -14.50 6.60
N PHE A 204 5.71 -13.21 6.88
CA PHE A 204 5.25 -12.25 5.90
C PHE A 204 6.41 -11.36 5.47
N ASP A 205 6.94 -11.60 4.28
CA ASP A 205 8.09 -10.88 3.76
C ASP A 205 7.66 -9.69 2.90
N THR A 206 8.01 -8.48 3.37
CA THR A 206 7.78 -7.22 2.62
C THR A 206 9.10 -6.56 2.18
N ALA A 207 10.25 -7.15 2.49
CA ALA A 207 11.56 -6.53 2.29
C ALA A 207 12.51 -7.34 1.40
N GLY A 208 12.16 -8.59 1.04
CA GLY A 208 13.03 -9.45 0.23
C GLY A 208 14.27 -9.92 0.99
N VAL A 209 14.14 -10.16 2.29
CA VAL A 209 15.25 -10.60 3.15
C VAL A 209 15.13 -12.08 3.46
N ASP A 210 16.19 -12.83 3.25
CA ASP A 210 16.21 -14.25 3.62
C ASP A 210 16.20 -14.40 5.16
N VAL A 211 15.09 -14.96 5.66
CA VAL A 211 14.85 -15.28 7.06
C VAL A 211 14.37 -16.74 7.23
N THR A 212 14.65 -17.59 6.26
CA THR A 212 14.17 -18.98 6.24
C THR A 212 14.64 -19.81 7.42
N ALA A 213 15.82 -19.53 7.97
CA ALA A 213 16.33 -20.20 9.16
C ALA A 213 15.44 -19.96 10.41
N ALA A 214 14.68 -18.89 10.44
CA ALA A 214 13.78 -18.57 11.55
C ALA A 214 12.41 -19.26 11.45
N LEU A 215 12.05 -19.81 10.26
CA LEU A 215 10.79 -20.48 10.01
C LEU A 215 10.82 -21.94 10.51
N VAL A 216 9.74 -22.40 11.13
CA VAL A 216 9.58 -23.82 11.49
C VAL A 216 9.45 -24.69 10.22
N GLU A 217 9.73 -25.99 10.35
CA GLU A 217 9.50 -26.93 9.25
C GLU A 217 8.00 -26.97 8.90
N GLY A 218 7.68 -26.79 7.62
CA GLY A 218 6.30 -26.71 7.13
C GLY A 218 5.60 -25.39 7.41
N GLY A 219 6.31 -24.38 7.93
CA GLY A 219 5.76 -23.05 8.17
C GLY A 219 5.38 -22.30 6.90
N GLY A 220 4.44 -21.35 7.01
CA GLY A 220 3.93 -20.55 5.89
C GLY A 220 4.90 -19.44 5.49
N TYR A 221 5.04 -19.15 4.19
CA TYR A 221 5.83 -18.03 3.69
C TYR A 221 5.10 -17.29 2.59
N VAL A 222 4.80 -16.01 2.82
CA VAL A 222 4.19 -15.13 1.82
C VAL A 222 5.07 -13.90 1.63
N SER A 223 5.36 -13.56 0.37
CA SER A 223 6.15 -12.37 0.03
C SER A 223 5.40 -11.44 -0.92
N VAL A 224 5.60 -10.15 -0.73
CA VAL A 224 5.19 -9.06 -1.64
C VAL A 224 6.40 -8.33 -2.23
N SER A 225 7.61 -8.78 -1.92
CA SER A 225 8.85 -8.26 -2.50
C SER A 225 9.07 -8.76 -3.93
N ASP A 226 10.00 -8.16 -4.66
CA ASP A 226 10.38 -8.63 -6.01
C ASP A 226 11.39 -9.78 -5.98
N GLU A 227 12.10 -9.95 -4.85
CA GLU A 227 13.10 -10.99 -4.71
C GLU A 227 12.49 -12.38 -4.98
N PRO A 228 13.24 -13.30 -5.55
CA PRO A 228 12.78 -14.69 -5.73
C PRO A 228 12.25 -15.29 -4.43
N LEU A 229 11.25 -16.16 -4.53
CA LEU A 229 10.80 -16.90 -3.37
C LEU A 229 11.92 -17.84 -2.87
N PRO A 230 12.07 -17.99 -1.55
CA PRO A 230 12.98 -18.99 -0.99
C PRO A 230 12.48 -20.41 -1.30
N ASP A 231 13.40 -21.37 -1.21
CA ASP A 231 13.07 -22.80 -1.34
C ASP A 231 12.37 -23.33 -0.07
N VAL A 232 11.15 -22.85 0.12
CA VAL A 232 10.25 -23.23 1.23
C VAL A 232 8.99 -23.83 0.61
N PRO A 233 8.61 -25.07 0.97
CA PRO A 233 7.39 -25.69 0.45
C PRO A 233 6.16 -24.81 0.72
N GLY A 234 5.41 -24.47 -0.33
CA GLY A 234 4.22 -23.64 -0.21
C GLY A 234 4.48 -22.13 -0.13
N ALA A 235 5.73 -21.67 -0.26
CA ALA A 235 6.03 -20.24 -0.38
C ALA A 235 5.28 -19.62 -1.56
N ALA A 236 4.68 -18.46 -1.36
CA ALA A 236 3.84 -17.80 -2.36
C ALA A 236 4.09 -16.29 -2.46
N LYS A 237 4.01 -15.75 -3.68
CA LYS A 237 3.86 -14.32 -3.89
C LYS A 237 2.41 -13.90 -3.65
N SER A 238 2.26 -12.72 -3.06
CA SER A 238 0.96 -12.07 -2.96
C SER A 238 0.92 -10.83 -3.82
N TYR A 239 0.19 -10.91 -4.92
CA TYR A 239 -0.15 -9.76 -5.76
C TYR A 239 -1.51 -9.25 -5.32
N VAL A 240 -1.56 -7.96 -4.97
CA VAL A 240 -2.78 -7.31 -4.50
C VAL A 240 -3.84 -7.24 -5.60
N GLN A 241 -5.08 -7.48 -5.21
CA GLN A 241 -6.27 -7.32 -6.06
C GLN A 241 -7.12 -6.18 -5.52
N GLU A 242 -7.77 -5.44 -6.40
CA GLU A 242 -8.73 -4.40 -6.04
C GLU A 242 -9.87 -5.01 -5.22
N SER A 243 -10.18 -4.40 -4.07
CA SER A 243 -11.23 -4.89 -3.17
C SER A 243 -11.77 -3.76 -2.29
N ALA A 244 -12.89 -3.18 -2.70
CA ALA A 244 -13.60 -2.22 -1.84
C ALA A 244 -14.08 -2.86 -0.54
N LYS A 245 -14.38 -4.17 -0.54
CA LYS A 245 -14.78 -4.92 0.67
C LYS A 245 -13.65 -4.96 1.70
N ASP A 246 -12.42 -5.31 1.29
CA ASP A 246 -11.27 -5.35 2.21
C ASP A 246 -10.99 -3.94 2.71
N LEU A 247 -11.09 -2.95 1.82
CA LEU A 247 -10.86 -1.55 2.17
C LEU A 247 -11.93 -1.03 3.15
N ALA A 248 -13.20 -1.41 3.00
CA ALA A 248 -14.26 -1.04 3.95
C ALA A 248 -14.01 -1.62 5.35
N ALA A 249 -13.57 -2.88 5.45
CA ALA A 249 -13.20 -3.48 6.72
C ALA A 249 -12.02 -2.74 7.40
N LEU A 250 -11.05 -2.29 6.62
CA LEU A 250 -9.93 -1.49 7.12
C LEU A 250 -10.40 -0.12 7.61
N VAL A 251 -11.33 0.52 6.90
CA VAL A 251 -11.94 1.81 7.32
C VAL A 251 -12.63 1.66 8.67
N GLU A 252 -13.39 0.59 8.88
CA GLU A 252 -14.04 0.31 10.18
C GLU A 252 -13.02 0.19 11.32
N LEU A 253 -11.89 -0.49 11.07
CA LEU A 253 -10.82 -0.61 12.07
C LEU A 253 -10.16 0.74 12.38
N VAL A 254 -9.95 1.57 11.38
CA VAL A 254 -9.40 2.93 11.53
C VAL A 254 -10.36 3.80 12.35
N ASP A 255 -11.64 3.82 11.98
CA ASP A 255 -12.66 4.63 12.69
C ASP A 255 -12.89 4.16 14.13
N ALA A 256 -12.69 2.86 14.40
CA ALA A 256 -12.71 2.31 15.76
C ALA A 256 -11.41 2.58 16.56
N GLY A 257 -10.42 3.26 15.99
CA GLY A 257 -9.12 3.52 16.62
C GLY A 257 -8.24 2.26 16.79
N ARG A 258 -8.57 1.19 16.09
CA ARG A 258 -7.90 -0.11 16.16
C ARG A 258 -6.79 -0.29 15.13
N LEU A 259 -6.78 0.52 14.08
CA LEU A 259 -5.76 0.52 13.04
C LEU A 259 -5.23 1.95 12.85
N ARG A 260 -3.91 2.11 12.95
CA ARG A 260 -3.23 3.39 12.75
C ARG A 260 -2.51 3.40 11.41
N VAL A 261 -2.75 4.44 10.61
CA VAL A 261 -1.97 4.73 9.41
C VAL A 261 -0.77 5.60 9.77
N ARG A 262 0.26 5.59 8.93
CA ARG A 262 1.48 6.37 9.15
C ARG A 262 1.87 7.08 7.87
N VAL A 263 2.05 8.39 7.97
CA VAL A 263 2.62 9.21 6.91
C VAL A 263 4.09 9.48 7.25
N ALA A 264 4.97 9.20 6.34
CA ALA A 264 6.39 9.52 6.47
C ALA A 264 6.66 10.96 6.02
N GLU A 265 6.15 11.33 4.85
CA GLU A 265 6.38 12.66 4.26
C GLU A 265 5.19 13.07 3.38
N TYR A 266 5.02 14.39 3.21
CA TYR A 266 4.06 15.00 2.28
C TYR A 266 4.81 15.78 1.21
N HIS A 267 4.40 15.62 -0.05
CA HIS A 267 4.93 16.39 -1.18
C HIS A 267 3.77 16.90 -2.03
N PRO A 268 3.82 18.15 -2.52
CA PRO A 268 2.88 18.58 -3.55
C PRO A 268 3.14 17.79 -4.84
N VAL A 269 2.09 17.50 -5.62
CA VAL A 269 2.22 16.75 -6.87
C VAL A 269 3.20 17.38 -7.86
N SER A 270 3.39 18.70 -7.79
CA SER A 270 4.41 19.41 -8.58
C SER A 270 5.85 18.98 -8.28
N GLU A 271 6.09 18.37 -7.12
CA GLU A 271 7.39 17.86 -6.68
C GLU A 271 7.48 16.33 -6.77
N VAL A 272 6.66 15.70 -7.61
CA VAL A 272 6.58 14.24 -7.73
C VAL A 272 7.92 13.57 -8.03
N ARG A 273 8.82 14.22 -8.76
CA ARG A 273 10.19 13.72 -9.02
C ARG A 273 11.00 13.61 -7.74
N THR A 274 11.03 14.67 -6.95
CA THR A 274 11.71 14.71 -5.65
C THR A 274 11.09 13.68 -4.68
N ALA A 275 9.77 13.55 -4.68
CA ALA A 275 9.09 12.52 -3.90
C ALA A 275 9.53 11.10 -4.30
N HIS A 276 9.71 10.82 -5.59
CA HIS A 276 10.23 9.53 -6.08
C HIS A 276 11.68 9.30 -5.66
N GLU A 277 12.57 10.28 -5.86
CA GLU A 277 13.97 10.22 -5.42
C GLU A 277 14.05 9.91 -3.93
N ARG A 278 13.23 10.61 -3.12
CA ARG A 278 13.18 10.41 -1.68
C ARG A 278 12.65 9.03 -1.30
N PHE A 279 11.63 8.53 -2.01
CA PHE A 279 11.06 7.20 -1.81
C PHE A 279 12.08 6.09 -2.14
N GLU A 280 12.78 6.22 -3.27
CA GLU A 280 13.78 5.25 -3.72
C GLU A 280 15.05 5.24 -2.84
N ALA A 281 15.39 6.34 -2.19
CA ALA A 281 16.45 6.38 -1.19
C ALA A 281 16.18 5.55 0.07
N GLY A 282 14.92 5.13 0.27
CA GLY A 282 14.50 4.24 1.35
C GLY A 282 14.59 4.87 2.75
N GLY A 283 14.51 4.03 3.78
CA GLY A 283 14.59 4.47 5.18
C GLY A 283 13.37 5.24 5.66
N LEU A 284 12.22 5.04 5.02
CA LEU A 284 10.94 5.63 5.41
C LEU A 284 10.19 4.75 6.40
N SER A 285 9.48 5.38 7.33
CA SER A 285 8.56 4.71 8.24
C SER A 285 7.12 5.17 7.95
N GLY A 286 6.41 4.43 7.11
CA GLY A 286 5.09 4.80 6.61
C GLY A 286 5.07 5.16 5.13
N LYS A 287 4.12 5.99 4.71
CA LYS A 287 3.84 6.35 3.31
C LYS A 287 4.35 7.75 2.95
N VAL A 288 4.76 7.91 1.70
CA VAL A 288 4.93 9.22 1.07
C VAL A 288 3.62 9.60 0.40
N VAL A 289 3.08 10.76 0.75
CA VAL A 289 1.80 11.28 0.27
C VAL A 289 2.02 12.38 -0.76
N LEU A 290 1.32 12.31 -1.89
CA LEU A 290 1.22 13.35 -2.90
C LEU A 290 -0.06 14.16 -2.69
N LEU A 291 0.07 15.47 -2.61
CA LEU A 291 -1.03 16.43 -2.44
C LEU A 291 -1.41 17.07 -3.78
N PHE A 292 -2.72 17.10 -4.08
CA PHE A 292 -3.29 17.64 -5.31
C PHE A 292 -3.99 18.97 -5.11
#